data_db2ad8af1be1923cb86e7c11c3c65987
#
_entry.id   db2ad8af1be1923cb86e7c11c3c65987
#
_cell.length_a   1.000
_cell.length_b   1.000
_cell.length_c   1.000
_cell.angle_alpha   90.00
_cell.angle_beta   90.00
_cell.angle_gamma   90.00
#
_symmetry.space_group_name_H-M   'P 1'
#
loop_
_entity.id
_entity.type
_entity.pdbx_description
1 polymer ?
#
loop_
_entity_poly.entity_id
_entity_poly.type
_entity_poly.pdbx_seq_one_letter_code
_entity_poly.pdbx_strand_id
1 'polypeptide(L)'
;MAFHALEKLMFLEDGYRREFVINGIPLLLLQEGGRPQLIRNQCPHRGQPLTHGDVSNGVIRCPGHGWSFNLSDGQCRLPGPGPCLTRYALIYEGTQIGVDL
;
A
#
# COMPACT_ATOMS: atom_id res chain seq x y z
N MET A 1 -17.40 -10.62 5.47
CA MET A 1 -16.06 -10.36 4.91
C MET A 1 -15.55 -11.59 4.21
N ALA A 2 -14.82 -11.42 3.14
CA ALA A 2 -14.37 -12.52 2.31
C ALA A 2 -12.92 -12.33 1.91
N PHE A 3 -12.21 -13.43 1.75
CA PHE A 3 -10.85 -13.41 1.25
C PHE A 3 -10.84 -13.08 -0.23
N HIS A 4 -10.04 -12.10 -0.62
CA HIS A 4 -9.80 -11.73 -2.00
C HIS A 4 -8.34 -11.99 -2.33
N ALA A 5 -8.08 -12.95 -3.20
CA ALA A 5 -6.72 -13.22 -3.66
C ALA A 5 -6.25 -12.06 -4.55
N LEU A 6 -5.06 -11.55 -4.29
CA LEU A 6 -4.48 -10.44 -5.03
C LEU A 6 -3.40 -10.91 -5.98
N GLU A 7 -2.46 -11.71 -5.49
CA GLU A 7 -1.33 -12.13 -6.31
C GLU A 7 -0.77 -13.46 -5.82
N LYS A 8 -0.11 -14.18 -6.72
CA LYS A 8 0.68 -15.36 -6.36
C LYS A 8 2.01 -14.92 -5.78
N LEU A 9 2.44 -15.58 -4.70
CA LEU A 9 3.67 -15.22 -4.01
C LEU A 9 4.89 -15.23 -4.93
N MET A 10 4.90 -16.13 -5.90
CA MET A 10 6.03 -16.27 -6.82
C MET A 10 6.26 -15.04 -7.70
N PHE A 11 5.27 -14.17 -7.83
CA PHE A 11 5.39 -12.96 -8.65
C PHE A 11 5.76 -11.72 -7.84
N LEU A 12 5.87 -11.85 -6.52
CA LEU A 12 6.26 -10.72 -5.67
C LEU A 12 7.78 -10.58 -5.66
N GLU A 13 8.23 -9.36 -5.93
CA GLU A 13 9.64 -9.00 -5.85
C GLU A 13 9.75 -7.52 -5.52
N ASP A 14 10.93 -7.06 -5.11
CA ASP A 14 11.11 -5.65 -4.81
C ASP A 14 10.89 -4.82 -6.07
N GLY A 15 10.14 -3.74 -5.92
CA GLY A 15 9.68 -2.92 -7.02
C GLY A 15 8.29 -3.28 -7.53
N TYR A 16 7.73 -4.40 -7.07
CA TYR A 16 6.38 -4.79 -7.46
C TYR A 16 5.37 -3.73 -7.05
N ARG A 17 4.48 -3.38 -7.98
CA ARG A 17 3.34 -2.50 -7.69
C ARG A 17 2.17 -2.87 -8.58
N ARG A 18 0.99 -3.00 -7.97
CA ARG A 18 -0.23 -3.29 -8.70
C ARG A 18 -1.42 -2.68 -8.02
N GLU A 19 -2.29 -2.07 -8.82
CA GLU A 19 -3.53 -1.46 -8.35
C GLU A 19 -4.67 -2.47 -8.39
N PHE A 20 -5.53 -2.40 -7.38
CA PHE A 20 -6.75 -3.20 -7.32
C PHE A 20 -7.90 -2.31 -6.86
N VAL A 21 -9.14 -2.72 -7.20
CA VAL A 21 -10.34 -2.13 -6.61
C VAL A 21 -11.18 -3.28 -6.08
N ILE A 22 -11.42 -3.29 -4.77
CA ILE A 22 -12.22 -4.33 -4.11
C ILE A 22 -13.27 -3.64 -3.26
N ASN A 23 -14.54 -4.00 -3.48
CA ASN A 23 -15.67 -3.37 -2.79
C ASN A 23 -15.64 -1.84 -2.90
N GLY A 24 -15.22 -1.32 -4.05
CA GLY A 24 -15.11 0.11 -4.29
C GLY A 24 -13.90 0.78 -3.65
N ILE A 25 -13.03 0.02 -2.98
CA ILE A 25 -11.86 0.56 -2.30
C ILE A 25 -10.65 0.45 -3.22
N PRO A 26 -10.00 1.57 -3.58
CA PRO A 26 -8.77 1.52 -4.34
C PRO A 26 -7.61 1.05 -3.47
N LEU A 27 -6.89 0.05 -3.93
CA LEU A 27 -5.80 -0.59 -3.19
C LEU A 27 -4.53 -0.59 -4.02
N LEU A 28 -3.40 -0.52 -3.33
CA LEU A 28 -2.09 -0.69 -3.93
C LEU A 28 -1.32 -1.77 -3.17
N LEU A 29 -0.98 -2.84 -3.89
CA LEU A 29 -0.09 -3.87 -3.38
C LEU A 29 1.32 -3.54 -3.89
N LEU A 30 2.27 -3.44 -2.98
CA LEU A 30 3.64 -3.12 -3.33
C LEU A 30 4.60 -3.93 -2.46
N GLN A 31 5.81 -4.12 -2.98
CA GLN A 31 6.87 -4.75 -2.21
C GLN A 31 8.16 -3.96 -2.36
N GLU A 32 8.76 -3.64 -1.22
CA GLU A 32 10.08 -3.06 -1.12
C GLU A 32 10.78 -3.63 0.11
N GLY A 33 12.10 -3.86 0.00
CA GLY A 33 12.86 -4.42 1.12
C GLY A 33 12.41 -5.81 1.54
N GLY A 34 11.87 -6.60 0.61
CA GLY A 34 11.40 -7.95 0.86
C GLY A 34 10.06 -8.03 1.58
N ARG A 35 9.37 -6.90 1.78
CA ARG A 35 8.10 -6.87 2.52
C ARG A 35 6.95 -6.42 1.64
N PRO A 36 5.99 -7.32 1.34
CA PRO A 36 4.75 -6.89 0.68
C PRO A 36 3.88 -6.09 1.63
N GLN A 37 3.27 -5.04 1.10
CA GLN A 37 2.40 -4.14 1.85
C GLN A 37 1.14 -3.86 1.04
N LEU A 38 0.01 -3.72 1.71
CA LEU A 38 -1.24 -3.33 1.07
C LEU A 38 -1.74 -2.05 1.70
N ILE A 39 -1.93 -1.03 0.89
CA ILE A 39 -2.39 0.27 1.34
C ILE A 39 -3.58 0.71 0.52
N ARG A 40 -4.37 1.64 1.08
CA ARG A 40 -5.38 2.34 0.30
C ARG A 40 -4.66 3.24 -0.68
N ASN A 41 -4.99 3.13 -1.96
CA ASN A 41 -4.29 3.86 -3.02
C ASN A 41 -4.81 5.29 -3.15
N GLN A 42 -4.81 5.99 -2.03
CA GLN A 42 -5.22 7.38 -1.94
C GLN A 42 -4.37 8.08 -0.90
N CYS A 43 -3.74 9.17 -1.30
CA CYS A 43 -3.06 10.04 -0.35
C CYS A 43 -4.12 10.62 0.61
N PRO A 44 -3.97 10.43 1.93
CA PRO A 44 -4.97 10.94 2.88
C PRO A 44 -5.14 12.46 2.81
N HIS A 45 -4.16 13.16 2.26
CA HIS A 45 -4.20 14.61 2.10
C HIS A 45 -5.21 15.05 1.03
N ARG A 46 -5.15 14.45 -0.18
CA ARG A 46 -5.98 14.88 -1.31
C ARG A 46 -6.54 13.75 -2.17
N GLY A 47 -6.42 12.51 -1.73
CA GLY A 47 -6.96 11.38 -2.47
C GLY A 47 -6.20 10.99 -3.72
N GLN A 48 -5.02 11.57 -3.97
CA GLN A 48 -4.22 11.25 -5.14
C GLN A 48 -3.68 9.82 -5.05
N PRO A 49 -3.68 9.07 -6.16
CA PRO A 49 -3.10 7.73 -6.16
C PRO A 49 -1.62 7.73 -5.78
N LEU A 50 -1.20 6.70 -5.05
CA LEU A 50 0.16 6.55 -4.58
C LEU A 50 0.99 5.59 -5.44
N THR A 51 0.42 5.07 -6.51
CA THR A 51 1.04 4.05 -7.36
C THR A 51 2.45 4.42 -7.81
N HIS A 52 2.67 5.68 -8.15
CA HIS A 52 3.96 6.16 -8.63
C HIS A 52 4.76 6.91 -7.56
N GLY A 53 4.36 6.79 -6.29
CA GLY A 53 5.10 7.41 -5.20
C GLY A 53 6.46 6.77 -5.00
N ASP A 54 7.44 7.56 -4.59
CA ASP A 54 8.77 7.03 -4.28
C ASP A 54 8.75 6.31 -2.94
N VAL A 55 9.36 5.13 -2.89
CA VAL A 55 9.52 4.38 -1.65
C VAL A 55 10.99 4.27 -1.31
N SER A 56 11.33 4.68 -0.11
CA SER A 56 12.71 4.61 0.38
C SER A 56 12.68 4.44 1.90
N ASN A 57 13.42 3.47 2.40
CA ASN A 57 13.56 3.22 3.84
C ASN A 57 12.20 3.05 4.55
N GLY A 58 11.26 2.37 3.91
CA GLY A 58 9.94 2.10 4.48
C GLY A 58 8.99 3.30 4.48
N VAL A 59 9.31 4.34 3.71
CA VAL A 59 8.48 5.54 3.59
C VAL A 59 8.03 5.69 2.14
N ILE A 60 6.73 5.92 1.95
CA ILE A 60 6.19 6.26 0.63
C ILE A 60 5.89 7.74 0.55
N ARG A 61 6.26 8.37 -0.56
CA ARG A 61 6.06 9.79 -0.80
C ARG A 61 5.00 9.99 -1.87
N CYS A 62 3.97 10.77 -1.57
CA CYS A 62 2.92 11.11 -2.52
C CYS A 62 3.53 11.91 -3.69
N PRO A 63 3.30 11.49 -4.94
CA PRO A 63 3.92 12.16 -6.09
C PRO A 63 3.43 13.59 -6.31
N GLY A 64 2.22 13.93 -5.84
CA GLY A 64 1.65 15.24 -6.09
C GLY A 64 2.23 16.34 -5.22
N HIS A 65 2.30 16.13 -3.93
CA HIS A 65 2.59 17.20 -2.97
C HIS A 65 3.73 16.87 -2.00
N GLY A 66 4.38 15.73 -2.17
CA GLY A 66 5.53 15.38 -1.35
C GLY A 66 5.22 14.95 0.07
N TRP A 67 3.94 14.72 0.40
CA TRP A 67 3.60 14.17 1.70
C TRP A 67 4.16 12.76 1.81
N SER A 68 4.70 12.41 2.97
CA SER A 68 5.37 11.13 3.18
C SER A 68 4.75 10.38 4.35
N PHE A 69 4.63 9.06 4.20
CA PHE A 69 3.98 8.21 5.19
C PHE A 69 4.82 6.97 5.45
N ASN A 70 4.88 6.54 6.71
CA ASN A 70 5.48 5.26 7.05
C ASN A 70 4.62 4.13 6.51
N LEU A 71 5.23 3.19 5.80
CA LEU A 71 4.52 1.98 5.38
C LEU A 71 4.25 1.03 6.55
N SER A 72 5.05 1.11 7.61
CA SER A 72 4.90 0.21 8.77
C SER A 72 3.68 0.52 9.63
N ASP A 73 3.32 1.79 9.79
CA ASP A 73 2.21 2.20 10.66
C ASP A 73 1.27 3.22 10.03
N GLY A 74 1.57 3.71 8.84
CA GLY A 74 0.74 4.67 8.12
C GLY A 74 0.86 6.11 8.59
N GLN A 75 1.71 6.39 9.56
CA GLN A 75 1.83 7.76 10.09
C GLN A 75 2.45 8.71 9.09
N CYS A 76 1.91 9.93 9.04
CA CYS A 76 2.46 10.99 8.22
C CYS A 76 3.78 11.48 8.80
N ARG A 77 4.83 11.45 7.97
CA ARG A 77 6.16 11.92 8.34
C ARG A 77 6.40 13.36 7.93
N LEU A 78 5.95 13.72 6.75
CA LEU A 78 6.09 15.05 6.20
C LEU A 78 4.76 15.49 5.60
N PRO A 79 4.29 16.69 5.89
CA PRO A 79 4.96 17.77 6.61
C PRO A 79 5.05 17.56 8.13
N GLY A 80 4.32 16.63 8.69
CA GLY A 80 4.29 16.34 10.11
C GLY A 80 3.01 15.63 10.50
N PRO A 81 2.70 15.51 11.78
CA PRO A 81 1.50 14.78 12.22
C PRO A 81 0.25 15.27 11.51
N GLY A 82 -0.56 14.33 11.03
CA GLY A 82 -1.76 14.61 10.26
C GLY A 82 -2.51 13.33 9.93
N PRO A 83 -3.35 13.35 8.88
CA PRO A 83 -4.09 12.15 8.49
C PRO A 83 -3.14 11.01 8.16
N CYS A 84 -3.51 9.79 8.59
CA CYS A 84 -2.70 8.61 8.41
C CYS A 84 -3.07 7.87 7.12
N LEU A 85 -2.07 7.23 6.52
CA LEU A 85 -2.27 6.31 5.42
C LEU A 85 -3.01 5.08 5.91
N THR A 86 -4.05 4.65 5.19
CA THR A 86 -4.78 3.44 5.54
C THR A 86 -4.03 2.21 5.05
N ARG A 87 -3.80 1.26 5.95
CA ARG A 87 -3.10 0.00 5.67
C ARG A 87 -4.04 -1.16 5.89
N TYR A 88 -3.82 -2.23 5.15
CA TYR A 88 -4.62 -3.45 5.26
C TYR A 88 -3.70 -4.62 5.56
N ALA A 89 -4.14 -5.49 6.47
CA ALA A 89 -3.40 -6.71 6.77
C ALA A 89 -3.45 -7.66 5.58
N LEU A 90 -2.30 -8.17 5.18
CA LEU A 90 -2.21 -9.18 4.14
C LEU A 90 -2.38 -10.57 4.74
N ILE A 91 -3.10 -11.42 4.02
CA ILE A 91 -3.38 -12.79 4.43
C ILE A 91 -2.72 -13.72 3.42
N TYR A 92 -1.98 -14.69 3.93
CA TYR A 92 -1.33 -15.70 3.10
C TYR A 92 -2.19 -16.96 3.11
N GLU A 93 -2.56 -17.42 1.92
CA GLU A 93 -3.40 -18.59 1.77
C GLU A 93 -2.86 -19.47 0.65
N GLY A 94 -2.23 -20.59 1.03
CA GLY A 94 -1.55 -21.45 0.06
C GLY A 94 -0.39 -20.70 -0.62
N THR A 95 -0.44 -20.61 -1.93
CA THR A 95 0.59 -19.92 -2.74
C THR A 95 0.19 -18.48 -3.08
N GLN A 96 -0.86 -17.97 -2.44
CA GLN A 96 -1.41 -16.66 -2.75
C GLN A 96 -1.35 -15.72 -1.55
N ILE A 97 -1.32 -14.43 -1.85
CA ILE A 97 -1.47 -13.37 -0.87
C ILE A 97 -2.74 -12.60 -1.21
N GLY A 98 -3.45 -12.16 -0.19
CA GLY A 98 -4.69 -11.45 -0.39
C GLY A 98 -5.12 -10.65 0.82
N VAL A 99 -6.37 -10.26 0.83
CA VAL A 99 -6.96 -9.41 1.86
C VAL A 99 -8.37 -9.89 2.18
N ASP A 100 -8.78 -9.69 3.42
CA ASP A 100 -10.14 -9.97 3.88
C ASP A 100 -10.92 -8.66 3.96
N LEU A 101 -11.87 -8.51 3.06
CA LEU A 101 -12.69 -7.30 2.96
C LEU A 101 -14.18 -7.61 2.81
#